data_66d0d836d6973e2d04eeb28d872747bc
#
_entry.id   66d0d836d6973e2d04eeb28d872747bc
#
_cell.length_a   1.000
_cell.length_b   1.000
_cell.length_c   1.000
_cell.angle_alpha   90.00
_cell.angle_beta   90.00
_cell.angle_gamma   90.00
#
_symmetry.space_group_name_H-M   'P 1'
#
loop_
_entity.id
_entity.type
_entity.pdbx_description
1 polymer ?
#
loop_
_entity_poly.entity_id
_entity_poly.type
_entity_poly.pdbx_seq_one_letter_code
_entity_poly.pdbx_strand_id
1 'polypeptide(L)'
;IPAVTPQEAHSRVTAGNVVLLDVREPTEWETHIAGALQIPRGILEAKADPTSPRHDPALDPGKQVIVYCRSGARSALAAVTLTELGFTDVVNLAGGITAWREAGLPTDDAHADI
;
A
#
# COMPACT_ATOMS: atom_id res chain seq x y z
N ILE A 1 11.26 -3.47 9.52
CA ILE A 1 10.10 -3.84 8.70
C ILE A 1 10.58 -4.70 7.55
N PRO A 2 10.00 -5.88 7.36
CA PRO A 2 10.34 -6.72 6.20
C PRO A 2 9.95 -6.05 4.89
N ALA A 3 10.69 -6.38 3.83
CA ALA A 3 10.38 -5.93 2.48
C ALA A 3 10.14 -7.13 1.58
N VAL A 4 9.29 -6.96 0.57
CA VAL A 4 9.02 -7.97 -0.45
C VAL A 4 9.37 -7.42 -1.82
N THR A 5 9.77 -8.29 -2.74
CA THR A 5 10.00 -7.91 -4.12
C THR A 5 8.68 -7.63 -4.84
N PRO A 6 8.70 -6.88 -5.95
CA PRO A 6 7.49 -6.68 -6.76
C PRO A 6 6.85 -8.00 -7.18
N GLN A 7 7.63 -8.98 -7.57
CA GLN A 7 7.12 -10.29 -8.01
C GLN A 7 6.41 -11.02 -6.87
N GLU A 8 6.99 -11.02 -5.67
CA GLU A 8 6.38 -11.63 -4.49
C GLU A 8 5.11 -10.89 -4.09
N ALA A 9 5.13 -9.56 -4.10
CA ALA A 9 3.95 -8.75 -3.80
C ALA A 9 2.81 -9.04 -4.79
N HIS A 10 3.11 -9.10 -6.07
CA HIS A 10 2.13 -9.42 -7.11
C HIS A 10 1.50 -10.81 -6.88
N SER A 11 2.32 -11.78 -6.54
CA SER A 11 1.86 -13.13 -6.24
C SER A 11 0.89 -13.14 -5.06
N ARG A 12 1.21 -12.42 -3.99
CA ARG A 12 0.36 -12.33 -2.78
C ARG A 12 -0.95 -11.59 -3.06
N VAL A 13 -0.91 -10.50 -3.81
CA VAL A 13 -2.10 -9.74 -4.19
C VAL A 13 -3.03 -10.59 -5.07
N THR A 14 -2.45 -11.31 -6.02
CA THR A 14 -3.22 -12.21 -6.91
C THR A 14 -3.88 -13.35 -6.14
N ALA A 15 -3.19 -13.89 -5.15
CA ALA A 15 -3.76 -14.93 -4.29
C ALA A 15 -4.91 -14.42 -3.40
N GLY A 16 -4.95 -13.10 -3.17
CA GLY A 16 -5.97 -12.47 -2.34
C GLY A 16 -5.61 -12.43 -0.86
N ASN A 17 -6.51 -11.88 -0.06
CA ASN A 17 -6.38 -11.82 1.40
C ASN A 17 -5.25 -10.93 1.92
N VAL A 18 -4.73 -10.03 1.09
CA VAL A 18 -3.80 -8.98 1.48
C VAL A 18 -4.34 -7.63 1.06
N VAL A 19 -3.93 -6.58 1.76
CA VAL A 19 -4.23 -5.19 1.40
C VAL A 19 -2.99 -4.59 0.78
N LEU A 20 -3.10 -4.09 -0.44
CA LEU A 20 -2.03 -3.32 -1.08
C LEU A 20 -2.33 -1.84 -0.87
N LEU A 21 -1.48 -1.15 -0.12
CA LEU A 21 -1.74 0.20 0.36
C LEU A 21 -0.78 1.20 -0.27
N ASP A 22 -1.35 2.16 -1.02
CA ASP A 22 -0.64 3.28 -1.60
C ASP A 22 -0.71 4.47 -0.66
N VAL A 23 0.43 4.89 -0.12
CA VAL A 23 0.51 6.03 0.81
C VAL A 23 1.06 7.30 0.18
N ARG A 24 1.10 7.34 -1.15
CA ARG A 24 1.52 8.54 -1.89
C ARG A 24 0.46 9.62 -1.80
N GLU A 25 0.78 10.80 -2.32
CA GLU A 25 -0.18 11.90 -2.41
C GLU A 25 -1.15 11.71 -3.59
N PRO A 26 -2.37 12.25 -3.52
CA PRO A 26 -3.35 12.11 -4.60
C PRO A 26 -2.82 12.59 -5.96
N THR A 27 -1.95 13.59 -6.00
CA THR A 27 -1.34 14.08 -7.23
C THR A 27 -0.44 13.06 -7.92
N GLU A 28 -0.04 12.00 -7.20
CA GLU A 28 0.80 10.92 -7.72
C GLU A 28 -0.04 9.73 -8.24
N TRP A 29 -1.34 9.72 -8.02
CA TRP A 29 -2.19 8.55 -8.23
C TRP A 29 -2.66 8.34 -9.67
N GLU A 30 -2.27 9.18 -10.58
CA GLU A 30 -2.66 9.01 -11.99
C GLU A 30 -2.30 7.61 -12.49
N THR A 31 -1.08 7.17 -12.20
CA THR A 31 -0.69 5.78 -12.39
C THR A 31 -0.48 5.14 -11.01
N HIS A 32 -1.14 4.03 -10.76
CA HIS A 32 -1.05 3.30 -9.48
C HIS A 32 -1.05 1.79 -9.73
N ILE A 33 -0.66 1.04 -8.73
CA ILE A 33 -0.69 -0.41 -8.84
C ILE A 33 -2.13 -0.90 -8.87
N ALA A 34 -2.44 -1.80 -9.79
CA ALA A 34 -3.77 -2.37 -9.92
C ALA A 34 -4.25 -2.98 -8.59
N GLY A 35 -5.44 -2.59 -8.16
CA GLY A 35 -6.04 -3.09 -6.91
C GLY A 35 -5.62 -2.37 -5.65
N ALA A 36 -4.81 -1.31 -5.74
CA ALA A 36 -4.34 -0.60 -4.56
C ALA A 36 -5.44 0.19 -3.86
N LEU A 37 -5.43 0.14 -2.53
CA LEU A 37 -6.17 1.05 -1.67
C LEU A 37 -5.33 2.32 -1.50
N GLN A 38 -5.89 3.47 -1.79
CA GLN A 38 -5.17 4.73 -1.84
C GLN A 38 -5.51 5.59 -0.63
N ILE A 39 -4.56 5.75 0.28
CA ILE A 39 -4.72 6.58 1.49
C ILE A 39 -3.47 7.45 1.63
N PRO A 40 -3.58 8.77 1.48
CA PRO A 40 -2.43 9.65 1.65
C PRO A 40 -1.81 9.50 3.02
N ARG A 41 -0.48 9.59 3.08
CA ARG A 41 0.24 9.41 4.35
C ARG A 41 -0.30 10.32 5.47
N GLY A 42 -0.72 11.55 5.13
CA GLY A 42 -1.17 12.54 6.12
C GLY A 42 -2.43 12.16 6.88
N ILE A 43 -3.24 11.27 6.34
CA ILE A 43 -4.48 10.82 7.01
C ILE A 43 -4.46 9.33 7.34
N LEU A 44 -3.30 8.70 7.26
CA LEU A 44 -3.18 7.26 7.46
C LEU A 44 -3.63 6.83 8.85
N GLU A 45 -3.22 7.54 9.89
CA GLU A 45 -3.60 7.20 11.27
C GLU A 45 -5.12 7.22 11.45
N ALA A 46 -5.78 8.25 10.91
CA ALA A 46 -7.24 8.36 11.03
C ALA A 46 -7.97 7.23 10.30
N LYS A 47 -7.41 6.73 9.21
CA LYS A 47 -8.02 5.66 8.41
C LYS A 47 -7.66 4.27 8.92
N ALA A 48 -6.50 4.11 9.53
CA ALA A 48 -5.98 2.80 9.93
C ALA A 48 -6.28 2.45 11.39
N ASP A 49 -6.40 3.44 12.27
CA ASP A 49 -6.68 3.19 13.69
C ASP A 49 -8.09 2.64 13.85
N PRO A 50 -8.26 1.40 14.34
CA PRO A 50 -9.58 0.79 14.50
C PRO A 50 -10.51 1.56 15.45
N THR A 51 -9.97 2.40 16.33
CA THR A 51 -10.76 3.22 17.25
C THR A 51 -11.19 4.56 16.67
N SER A 52 -10.66 4.91 15.50
CA SER A 52 -10.97 6.17 14.85
C SER A 52 -12.37 6.16 14.24
N PRO A 53 -13.15 7.25 14.35
CA PRO A 53 -14.43 7.36 13.67
C PRO A 53 -14.32 7.39 12.15
N ARG A 54 -13.09 7.59 11.62
CA ARG A 54 -12.81 7.61 10.19
C ARG A 54 -12.17 6.32 9.69
N HIS A 55 -12.10 5.28 10.53
CA HIS A 55 -11.48 4.01 10.17
C HIS A 55 -12.06 3.44 8.87
N ASP A 56 -11.18 3.09 7.94
CA ASP A 56 -11.55 2.38 6.71
C ASP A 56 -11.56 0.88 7.01
N PRO A 57 -12.72 0.20 6.88
CA PRO A 57 -12.81 -1.23 7.18
C PRO A 57 -11.90 -2.11 6.30
N ALA A 58 -11.46 -1.63 5.13
CA ALA A 58 -10.49 -2.35 4.30
C ALA A 58 -9.13 -2.48 4.98
N LEU A 59 -8.79 -1.57 5.90
CA LEU A 59 -7.58 -1.64 6.72
C LEU A 59 -7.84 -2.47 7.97
N ASP A 60 -7.79 -3.78 7.81
CA ASP A 60 -8.00 -4.75 8.87
C ASP A 60 -6.65 -5.15 9.49
N PRO A 61 -6.43 -4.89 10.80
CA PRO A 61 -5.18 -5.28 11.47
C PRO A 61 -4.88 -6.79 11.42
N GLY A 62 -5.89 -7.61 11.16
CA GLY A 62 -5.74 -9.06 11.02
C GLY A 62 -5.26 -9.52 9.66
N LYS A 63 -5.16 -8.62 8.68
CA LYS A 63 -4.68 -8.95 7.34
C LYS A 63 -3.26 -8.47 7.12
N GLN A 64 -2.55 -9.13 6.21
CA GLN A 64 -1.28 -8.60 5.73
C GLN A 64 -1.50 -7.31 4.96
N VAL A 65 -0.68 -6.30 5.23
CA VAL A 65 -0.66 -5.05 4.47
C VAL A 65 0.69 -4.92 3.77
N ILE A 66 0.65 -4.76 2.46
CA ILE A 66 1.82 -4.44 1.65
C ILE A 66 1.74 -2.94 1.35
N VAL A 67 2.66 -2.16 1.91
CA VAL A 67 2.65 -0.70 1.77
C VAL A 67 3.62 -0.29 0.68
N TYR A 68 3.22 0.66 -0.16
CA TYR A 68 4.15 1.20 -1.13
C TYR A 68 4.03 2.71 -1.27
N CYS A 69 5.11 3.31 -1.75
CA CYS A 69 5.16 4.67 -2.24
C CYS A 69 5.91 4.68 -3.57
N ARG A 70 6.57 5.77 -3.91
CA ARG A 70 7.30 5.84 -5.18
C ARG A 70 8.53 4.92 -5.18
N SER A 71 9.39 5.01 -4.15
CA SER A 71 10.67 4.30 -4.09
C SER A 71 10.89 3.49 -2.81
N GLY A 72 10.00 3.58 -1.83
CA GLY A 72 10.04 2.79 -0.61
C GLY A 72 10.32 3.55 0.69
N ALA A 73 10.76 4.81 0.63
CA ALA A 73 11.14 5.56 1.85
C ALA A 73 9.93 5.98 2.70
N ARG A 74 8.93 6.61 2.08
CA ARG A 74 7.71 7.04 2.79
C ARG A 74 6.93 5.84 3.31
N SER A 75 6.85 4.79 2.51
CA SER A 75 6.11 3.57 2.87
C SER A 75 6.79 2.80 3.99
N ALA A 76 8.12 2.83 4.09
CA ALA A 76 8.82 2.23 5.22
C ALA A 76 8.41 2.89 6.55
N LEU A 77 8.30 4.22 6.57
CA LEU A 77 7.84 4.95 7.74
C LEU A 77 6.35 4.70 8.02
N ALA A 78 5.53 4.63 6.98
CA ALA A 78 4.11 4.28 7.12
C ALA A 78 3.92 2.88 7.71
N ALA A 79 4.77 1.94 7.34
CA ALA A 79 4.73 0.58 7.88
C ALA A 79 5.00 0.56 9.39
N VAL A 80 5.92 1.39 9.87
CA VAL A 80 6.17 1.54 11.32
C VAL A 80 4.91 2.06 12.02
N THR A 81 4.27 3.09 11.45
CA THR A 81 3.03 3.63 12.00
C THR A 81 1.93 2.58 12.08
N LEU A 82 1.74 1.79 11.04
CA LEU A 82 0.73 0.71 11.04
C LEU A 82 1.02 -0.32 12.13
N THR A 83 2.28 -0.69 12.30
CA THR A 83 2.68 -1.63 13.35
C THR A 83 2.35 -1.07 14.74
N GLU A 84 2.58 0.21 14.96
CA GLU A 84 2.23 0.88 16.23
C GLU A 84 0.71 0.92 16.47
N LEU A 85 -0.08 0.93 15.39
CA LEU A 85 -1.55 0.91 15.47
C LEU A 85 -2.13 -0.51 15.61
N GLY A 86 -1.30 -1.52 15.77
CA GLY A 86 -1.73 -2.88 16.04
C GLY A 86 -1.76 -3.81 14.82
N PHE A 87 -1.27 -3.38 13.67
CA PHE A 87 -1.13 -4.24 12.49
C PHE A 87 0.03 -5.21 12.73
N THR A 88 -0.23 -6.51 12.61
CA THR A 88 0.74 -7.55 12.98
C THR A 88 1.57 -8.06 11.82
N ASP A 89 1.16 -7.79 10.59
CA ASP A 89 1.82 -8.30 9.38
C ASP A 89 1.89 -7.20 8.33
N VAL A 90 2.92 -6.37 8.45
CA VAL A 90 3.15 -5.24 7.54
C VAL A 90 4.47 -5.42 6.84
N VAL A 91 4.46 -5.34 5.52
CA VAL A 91 5.67 -5.42 4.70
C VAL A 91 5.74 -4.22 3.76
N ASN A 92 6.95 -3.83 3.39
CA ASN A 92 7.20 -2.74 2.47
C ASN A 92 7.49 -3.30 1.07
N LEU A 93 6.90 -2.71 0.04
CA LEU A 93 7.23 -3.06 -1.35
C LEU A 93 8.61 -2.49 -1.70
N ALA A 94 9.58 -3.36 -1.88
CA ALA A 94 10.95 -2.97 -2.21
C ALA A 94 10.98 -2.18 -3.52
N GLY A 95 11.56 -0.97 -3.47
CA GLY A 95 11.65 -0.09 -4.63
C GLY A 95 10.33 0.58 -5.05
N GLY A 96 9.24 0.34 -4.35
CA GLY A 96 7.96 0.99 -4.58
C GLY A 96 7.38 0.73 -5.98
N ILE A 97 6.50 1.64 -6.42
CA ILE A 97 5.89 1.54 -7.76
C ILE A 97 6.91 1.64 -8.87
N THR A 98 8.04 2.31 -8.65
CA THR A 98 9.12 2.39 -9.64
C THR A 98 9.63 0.99 -9.99
N ALA A 99 9.98 0.19 -8.99
CA ALA A 99 10.44 -1.18 -9.21
C ALA A 99 9.33 -2.09 -9.75
N TRP A 100 8.09 -1.88 -9.33
CA TRP A 100 6.92 -2.59 -9.83
C TRP A 100 6.76 -2.41 -11.34
N ARG A 101 6.86 -1.15 -11.80
CA ARG A 101 6.75 -0.83 -13.23
C ARG A 101 7.93 -1.36 -14.03
N GLU A 102 9.14 -1.29 -13.49
CA GLU A 102 10.33 -1.85 -14.14
C GLU A 102 10.22 -3.37 -14.32
N ALA A 103 9.52 -4.03 -13.41
CA ALA A 103 9.24 -5.46 -13.51
C ALA A 103 8.11 -5.80 -14.50
N GLY A 104 7.46 -4.78 -15.09
CA GLY A 104 6.39 -4.98 -16.07
C GLY A 104 5.08 -5.46 -15.47
N LEU A 105 4.85 -5.24 -14.17
CA LEU A 105 3.66 -5.71 -13.47
C LEU A 105 2.47 -4.74 -13.63
N PRO A 106 1.23 -5.20 -13.43
CA PRO A 106 0.03 -4.44 -13.79
C PRO A 106 -0.13 -3.13 -13.01
N THR A 107 -0.39 -2.05 -13.75
CA THR A 107 -0.78 -0.77 -13.18
C THR A 107 -2.08 -0.31 -13.82
N ASP A 108 -2.79 0.56 -13.11
CA ASP A 108 -3.97 1.26 -13.62
C ASP A 108 -3.64 2.74 -13.78
N ASP A 109 -4.24 3.35 -14.79
CA ASP A 109 -4.15 4.77 -15.06
C ASP A 109 -5.52 5.39 -14.80
N ALA A 110 -5.56 6.47 -14.03
CA ALA A 110 -6.81 7.15 -13.68
C ALA A 110 -7.58 7.65 -14.92
N HIS A 111 -6.89 7.83 -16.05
CA HIS A 111 -7.50 8.30 -17.31
C HIS A 111 -7.59 7.21 -18.38
N ALA A 112 -7.41 5.94 -18.01
CA ALA A 112 -7.40 4.84 -18.98
C ALA A 112 -8.72 4.67 -19.72
N ASP A 113 -9.83 5.12 -19.15
CA ASP A 113 -11.19 4.95 -19.69
C ASP A 113 -11.66 6.12 -20.55
N ILE A 114 -10.83 7.12 -20.75
CA ILE A 114 -11.22 8.33 -21.51
C ILE A 114 -11.03 8.15 -23.03
#